data_ff277fc05e5d6dd2eb64ee517be52bf0
#
_entry.id   ff277fc05e5d6dd2eb64ee517be52bf0
#
_cell.length_a   1.000
_cell.length_b   1.000
_cell.length_c   1.000
_cell.angle_alpha   90.00
_cell.angle_beta   90.00
_cell.angle_gamma   90.00
#
_symmetry.space_group_name_H-M   'P 1'
#
loop_
_entity.id
_entity.type
_entity.pdbx_description
1 polymer ?
#
loop_
_entity_poly.entity_id
_entity_poly.type
_entity_poly.pdbx_seq_one_letter_code
_entity_poly.pdbx_strand_id
1 'polypeptide(L)'
;MPEPYDIVVASPFANYEFFAHKMRELCGQWSLGFFMVDDVWVNEFLQKLQSRDISVRVLFDLTANQVLEDDIYLKLAREVKRQGGHVIDDPDITASVAHKGRFHQVLLQNRIPVPASFLVKRHELDSFRITDEMKAEVGVPFVVKPAWGDSGVGVIVEAYSEDDLRESAQLAPNSDTFLIQKRLSTKRLGNHSSWFRAFHICGEVIPCWWDPVSHEYHLVRPAQVKRFKLGPIQRIVRGIARVSKMKKFSCEICQHVDGTFYAVDYINADPDMNPRSFYDNGVPDEVVRHIVWLLFHEAMRLVKKGQGFFDEDLNEAEEGANWIEQRRIEQLERVK
;
A
#
# COMPACT_ATOMS: atom_id res chain seq x y z
N MET A 1 15.26 -25.22 -22.54
CA MET A 1 14.79 -24.72 -21.23
C MET A 1 14.34 -23.28 -21.45
N PRO A 2 13.27 -22.82 -20.82
CA PRO A 2 12.82 -21.44 -20.95
C PRO A 2 13.94 -20.48 -20.51
N GLU A 3 14.01 -19.29 -21.13
CA GLU A 3 14.89 -18.23 -20.69
C GLU A 3 14.40 -17.71 -19.33
N PRO A 4 15.24 -17.75 -18.28
CA PRO A 4 14.80 -17.39 -16.94
C PRO A 4 14.99 -15.89 -16.68
N TYR A 5 13.95 -15.25 -16.15
CA TYR A 5 14.04 -13.95 -15.48
C TYR A 5 13.92 -14.13 -13.99
N ASP A 6 14.89 -13.63 -13.23
CA ASP A 6 14.90 -13.73 -11.77
C ASP A 6 13.90 -12.75 -11.16
N ILE A 7 13.91 -11.50 -11.65
CA ILE A 7 13.03 -10.42 -11.18
C ILE A 7 12.39 -9.72 -12.37
N VAL A 8 11.08 -9.65 -12.36
CA VAL A 8 10.28 -8.90 -13.32
C VAL A 8 9.49 -7.84 -12.57
N VAL A 9 9.48 -6.61 -13.09
CA VAL A 9 8.60 -5.53 -12.63
C VAL A 9 7.55 -5.28 -13.69
N ALA A 10 6.28 -5.40 -13.33
CA ALA A 10 5.16 -5.07 -14.19
C ALA A 10 4.58 -3.72 -13.79
N SER A 11 4.63 -2.74 -14.69
CA SER A 11 4.16 -1.37 -14.44
C SER A 11 3.72 -0.70 -15.75
N PRO A 12 2.63 0.10 -15.77
CA PRO A 12 2.29 0.91 -16.93
C PRO A 12 3.41 1.89 -17.25
N PHE A 13 3.44 2.31 -18.50
CA PHE A 13 4.42 3.28 -18.98
C PHE A 13 4.39 4.57 -18.11
N ALA A 14 5.56 5.07 -17.75
CA ALA A 14 5.78 6.28 -16.95
C ALA A 14 5.42 6.20 -15.45
N ASN A 15 4.88 5.10 -14.96
CA ASN A 15 4.73 4.92 -13.52
C ASN A 15 5.94 4.15 -12.97
N TYR A 16 6.43 4.57 -11.79
CA TYR A 16 7.50 3.86 -11.08
C TYR A 16 8.84 3.69 -11.81
N GLU A 17 9.18 4.60 -12.73
CA GLU A 17 10.47 4.56 -13.44
C GLU A 17 11.67 4.51 -12.48
N PHE A 18 11.62 5.29 -11.40
CA PHE A 18 12.66 5.29 -10.38
C PHE A 18 12.79 3.91 -9.71
N PHE A 19 11.68 3.30 -9.33
CA PHE A 19 11.66 1.97 -8.73
C PHE A 19 12.27 0.93 -9.68
N ALA A 20 11.80 0.89 -10.93
CA ALA A 20 12.28 -0.06 -11.92
C ALA A 20 13.76 0.13 -12.24
N HIS A 21 14.22 1.39 -12.34
CA HIS A 21 15.61 1.71 -12.57
C HIS A 21 16.51 1.24 -11.43
N LYS A 22 16.13 1.53 -10.18
CA LYS A 22 16.89 1.09 -9.00
C LYS A 22 16.88 -0.43 -8.83
N MET A 23 15.76 -1.08 -9.11
CA MET A 23 15.68 -2.54 -9.11
C MET A 23 16.61 -3.15 -10.15
N ARG A 24 16.67 -2.57 -11.35
CA ARG A 24 17.61 -2.99 -12.42
C ARG A 24 19.07 -2.83 -12.00
N GLU A 25 19.44 -1.70 -11.37
CA GLU A 25 20.79 -1.48 -10.85
C GLU A 25 21.19 -2.57 -9.84
N LEU A 26 20.31 -2.85 -8.88
CA LEU A 26 20.52 -3.90 -7.89
C LEU A 26 20.65 -5.28 -8.53
N CYS A 27 19.77 -5.62 -9.46
CA CYS A 27 19.86 -6.89 -10.20
C CYS A 27 21.21 -7.03 -10.94
N GLY A 28 21.68 -5.95 -11.58
CA GLY A 28 22.98 -5.93 -12.25
C GLY A 28 24.17 -6.18 -11.29
N GLN A 29 24.13 -5.57 -10.11
CA GLN A 29 25.16 -5.79 -9.07
C GLN A 29 25.25 -7.24 -8.61
N TRP A 30 24.12 -7.95 -8.62
CA TRP A 30 24.01 -9.34 -8.16
C TRP A 30 23.91 -10.36 -9.29
N SER A 31 24.16 -9.94 -10.54
CA SER A 31 24.09 -10.80 -11.74
C SER A 31 22.76 -11.54 -11.88
N LEU A 32 21.64 -10.87 -11.58
CA LEU A 32 20.28 -11.39 -11.71
C LEU A 32 19.67 -10.96 -13.04
N GLY A 33 18.92 -11.85 -13.68
CA GLY A 33 18.10 -11.56 -14.84
C GLY A 33 16.94 -10.64 -14.48
N PHE A 34 16.88 -9.44 -15.07
CA PHE A 34 15.84 -8.43 -14.83
C PHE A 34 15.10 -8.08 -16.11
N PHE A 35 13.78 -7.94 -16.02
CA PHE A 35 12.96 -7.39 -17.10
C PHE A 35 11.87 -6.45 -16.55
N MET A 36 11.57 -5.39 -17.31
CA MET A 36 10.42 -4.52 -17.04
C MET A 36 9.36 -4.76 -18.09
N VAL A 37 8.17 -5.06 -17.63
CA VAL A 37 6.97 -5.25 -18.46
C VAL A 37 6.08 -4.04 -18.34
N ASP A 38 5.89 -3.34 -19.44
CA ASP A 38 4.99 -2.19 -19.57
C ASP A 38 3.84 -2.47 -20.53
N ASP A 39 3.02 -1.47 -20.80
CA ASP A 39 1.85 -1.58 -21.69
C ASP A 39 2.23 -1.99 -23.15
N VAL A 40 3.47 -1.74 -23.55
CA VAL A 40 3.96 -2.12 -24.88
C VAL A 40 4.26 -3.62 -24.94
N TRP A 41 4.85 -4.16 -23.88
CA TRP A 41 5.40 -5.51 -23.87
C TRP A 41 4.51 -6.55 -23.20
N VAL A 42 3.52 -6.17 -22.41
CA VAL A 42 2.76 -7.07 -21.55
C VAL A 42 2.07 -8.22 -22.32
N ASN A 43 1.52 -7.94 -23.51
CA ASN A 43 0.86 -8.96 -24.32
C ASN A 43 1.84 -10.00 -24.86
N GLU A 44 2.97 -9.54 -25.43
CA GLU A 44 4.00 -10.44 -25.96
C GLU A 44 4.67 -11.24 -24.84
N PHE A 45 4.95 -10.57 -23.71
CA PHE A 45 5.55 -11.20 -22.54
C PHE A 45 4.63 -12.30 -21.97
N LEU A 46 3.33 -12.03 -21.85
CA LEU A 46 2.35 -13.02 -21.41
C LEU A 46 2.28 -14.22 -22.36
N GLN A 47 2.30 -14.00 -23.68
CA GLN A 47 2.31 -15.07 -24.67
C GLN A 47 3.56 -15.96 -24.53
N LYS A 48 4.74 -15.34 -24.42
CA LYS A 48 6.01 -16.08 -24.22
C LYS A 48 6.03 -16.86 -22.91
N LEU A 49 5.42 -16.30 -21.86
CA LEU A 49 5.28 -16.98 -20.58
C LEU A 49 4.33 -18.20 -20.72
N GLN A 50 3.19 -18.05 -21.38
CA GLN A 50 2.22 -19.12 -21.60
C GLN A 50 2.77 -20.26 -22.46
N SER A 51 3.57 -19.94 -23.50
CA SER A 51 4.26 -20.93 -24.33
C SER A 51 5.47 -21.59 -23.65
N ARG A 52 5.87 -21.08 -22.46
CA ARG A 52 7.07 -21.50 -21.70
C ARG A 52 8.39 -21.23 -22.42
N ASP A 53 8.42 -20.23 -23.31
CA ASP A 53 9.66 -19.74 -23.89
C ASP A 53 10.51 -18.98 -22.87
N ILE A 54 9.81 -18.33 -21.92
CA ILE A 54 10.41 -17.64 -20.76
C ILE A 54 9.85 -18.20 -19.45
N SER A 55 10.55 -17.92 -18.36
CA SER A 55 10.07 -18.19 -16.99
C SER A 55 10.39 -17.01 -16.05
N VAL A 56 9.55 -16.82 -15.04
CA VAL A 56 9.69 -15.72 -14.06
C VAL A 56 9.76 -16.30 -12.66
N ARG A 57 10.81 -15.94 -11.90
CA ARG A 57 10.94 -16.37 -10.50
C ARG A 57 10.18 -15.47 -9.55
N VAL A 58 10.34 -14.14 -9.69
CA VAL A 58 9.65 -13.14 -8.86
C VAL A 58 9.09 -12.05 -9.75
N LEU A 59 7.80 -11.77 -9.62
CA LEU A 59 7.10 -10.67 -10.25
C LEU A 59 6.71 -9.64 -9.19
N PHE A 60 7.11 -8.39 -9.36
CA PHE A 60 6.50 -7.24 -8.71
C PHE A 60 5.38 -6.70 -9.57
N ASP A 61 4.14 -6.94 -9.13
CA ASP A 61 2.97 -6.40 -9.79
C ASP A 61 2.61 -5.05 -9.14
N LEU A 62 2.76 -3.99 -9.92
CA LEU A 62 2.48 -2.61 -9.50
C LEU A 62 1.21 -2.05 -10.16
N THR A 63 0.40 -2.89 -10.81
CA THR A 63 -0.64 -2.38 -11.70
C THR A 63 -1.92 -3.18 -11.76
N ALA A 64 -1.94 -4.43 -11.29
CA ALA A 64 -3.11 -5.28 -11.45
C ALA A 64 -4.35 -4.70 -10.80
N ASN A 65 -5.40 -4.55 -11.60
CA ASN A 65 -6.71 -4.11 -11.15
C ASN A 65 -7.58 -5.33 -10.80
N GLN A 66 -7.68 -5.65 -9.51
CA GLN A 66 -8.41 -6.81 -9.01
C GLN A 66 -9.94 -6.72 -9.18
N VAL A 67 -10.45 -5.56 -9.59
CA VAL A 67 -11.88 -5.38 -9.92
C VAL A 67 -12.18 -5.85 -11.34
N LEU A 68 -11.19 -5.85 -12.22
CA LEU A 68 -11.33 -6.19 -13.64
C LEU A 68 -10.67 -7.54 -13.92
N GLU A 69 -11.49 -8.60 -14.03
CA GLU A 69 -11.02 -9.96 -14.35
C GLU A 69 -10.27 -10.04 -15.69
N ASP A 70 -10.53 -9.10 -16.60
CA ASP A 70 -9.89 -9.02 -17.92
C ASP A 70 -8.60 -8.20 -17.92
N ASP A 71 -8.19 -7.63 -16.80
CA ASP A 71 -6.94 -6.89 -16.69
C ASP A 71 -5.74 -7.75 -17.11
N ILE A 72 -4.90 -7.20 -18.01
CA ILE A 72 -3.81 -7.96 -18.63
C ILE A 72 -2.68 -8.24 -17.62
N TYR A 73 -2.44 -7.32 -16.66
CA TYR A 73 -1.42 -7.50 -15.63
C TYR A 73 -1.88 -8.51 -14.58
N LEU A 74 -3.18 -8.54 -14.27
CA LEU A 74 -3.74 -9.58 -13.42
C LEU A 74 -3.60 -10.97 -14.07
N LYS A 75 -3.82 -11.08 -15.39
CA LYS A 75 -3.57 -12.32 -16.14
C LYS A 75 -2.10 -12.72 -16.09
N LEU A 76 -1.19 -11.76 -16.25
CA LEU A 76 0.25 -11.99 -16.13
C LEU A 76 0.63 -12.49 -14.74
N ALA A 77 0.16 -11.82 -13.67
CA ALA A 77 0.43 -12.22 -12.28
C ALA A 77 -0.06 -13.64 -11.98
N ARG A 78 -1.29 -13.96 -12.41
CA ARG A 78 -1.87 -15.31 -12.27
C ARG A 78 -1.08 -16.37 -13.04
N GLU A 79 -0.60 -16.04 -14.23
CA GLU A 79 0.20 -16.97 -15.06
C GLU A 79 1.58 -17.24 -14.42
N VAL A 80 2.27 -16.20 -13.91
CA VAL A 80 3.52 -16.38 -13.16
C VAL A 80 3.30 -17.31 -11.97
N LYS A 81 2.25 -17.08 -11.18
CA LYS A 81 1.89 -17.92 -10.04
C LYS A 81 1.58 -19.35 -10.46
N ARG A 82 0.82 -19.55 -11.56
CA ARG A 82 0.47 -20.86 -12.10
C ARG A 82 1.71 -21.68 -12.51
N GLN A 83 2.77 -21.00 -12.96
CA GLN A 83 4.04 -21.65 -13.33
C GLN A 83 5.00 -21.85 -12.15
N GLY A 84 4.60 -21.49 -10.92
CA GLY A 84 5.40 -21.67 -9.71
C GLY A 84 6.31 -20.48 -9.37
N GLY A 85 6.20 -19.37 -10.09
CA GLY A 85 6.82 -18.11 -9.72
C GLY A 85 6.13 -17.45 -8.52
N HIS A 86 6.81 -16.50 -7.91
CA HIS A 86 6.28 -15.70 -6.80
C HIS A 86 5.79 -14.35 -7.31
N VAL A 87 4.63 -13.90 -6.82
CA VAL A 87 4.11 -12.55 -7.10
C VAL A 87 4.06 -11.74 -5.81
N ILE A 88 4.55 -10.54 -5.81
CA ILE A 88 4.50 -9.58 -4.70
C ILE A 88 3.62 -8.38 -5.13
N ASP A 89 2.38 -8.26 -4.61
CA ASP A 89 1.71 -9.24 -3.75
C ASP A 89 0.93 -10.29 -4.55
N ASP A 90 0.65 -11.41 -3.89
CA ASP A 90 -0.18 -12.47 -4.48
C ASP A 90 -1.55 -11.90 -4.90
N PRO A 91 -1.98 -12.06 -6.17
CA PRO A 91 -3.21 -11.44 -6.67
C PRO A 91 -4.48 -11.90 -5.93
N ASP A 92 -4.52 -13.15 -5.43
CA ASP A 92 -5.67 -13.65 -4.67
C ASP A 92 -5.73 -13.01 -3.28
N ILE A 93 -4.57 -12.76 -2.66
CA ILE A 93 -4.48 -12.02 -1.40
C ILE A 93 -4.93 -10.58 -1.63
N THR A 94 -4.43 -9.90 -2.64
CA THR A 94 -4.78 -8.51 -2.96
C THR A 94 -6.28 -8.38 -3.24
N ALA A 95 -6.86 -9.27 -4.04
CA ALA A 95 -8.30 -9.30 -4.30
C ALA A 95 -9.13 -9.50 -3.03
N SER A 96 -8.66 -10.30 -2.08
CA SER A 96 -9.38 -10.57 -0.81
C SER A 96 -9.53 -9.35 0.10
N VAL A 97 -8.62 -8.37 -0.02
CA VAL A 97 -8.58 -7.16 0.82
C VAL A 97 -9.06 -5.90 0.10
N ALA A 98 -9.24 -5.95 -1.21
CA ALA A 98 -9.58 -4.79 -2.04
C ALA A 98 -10.96 -4.18 -1.70
N HIS A 99 -11.91 -5.00 -1.23
CA HIS A 99 -13.24 -4.53 -0.84
C HIS A 99 -13.22 -3.92 0.57
N LYS A 100 -13.17 -2.59 0.66
CA LYS A 100 -13.05 -1.83 1.92
C LYS A 100 -14.09 -2.24 2.98
N GLY A 101 -15.34 -2.49 2.58
CA GLY A 101 -16.40 -2.87 3.53
C GLY A 101 -16.18 -4.24 4.17
N ARG A 102 -15.83 -5.25 3.39
CA ARG A 102 -15.52 -6.61 3.91
C ARG A 102 -14.28 -6.57 4.78
N PHE A 103 -13.24 -5.87 4.31
CA PHE A 103 -11.98 -5.78 5.05
C PHE A 103 -12.14 -4.98 6.35
N HIS A 104 -12.99 -3.94 6.37
CA HIS A 104 -13.38 -3.24 7.59
C HIS A 104 -13.89 -4.19 8.68
N GLN A 105 -14.77 -5.12 8.33
CA GLN A 105 -15.29 -6.11 9.28
C GLN A 105 -14.18 -7.05 9.79
N VAL A 106 -13.24 -7.47 8.91
CA VAL A 106 -12.07 -8.26 9.32
C VAL A 106 -11.22 -7.49 10.34
N LEU A 107 -11.02 -6.19 10.12
CA LEU A 107 -10.26 -5.34 11.05
C LEU A 107 -10.96 -5.24 12.41
N LEU A 108 -12.26 -5.02 12.44
CA LEU A 108 -13.06 -4.98 13.68
C LEU A 108 -12.97 -6.30 14.45
N GLN A 109 -13.15 -7.44 13.78
CA GLN A 109 -13.06 -8.77 14.39
C GLN A 109 -11.66 -9.03 14.99
N ASN A 110 -10.63 -8.45 14.43
CA ASN A 110 -9.26 -8.54 14.91
C ASN A 110 -8.86 -7.40 15.87
N ARG A 111 -9.81 -6.57 16.31
CA ARG A 111 -9.59 -5.45 17.24
C ARG A 111 -8.57 -4.43 16.74
N ILE A 112 -8.49 -4.25 15.43
CA ILE A 112 -7.67 -3.20 14.83
C ILE A 112 -8.50 -1.91 14.84
N PRO A 113 -7.99 -0.81 15.40
CA PRO A 113 -8.74 0.43 15.50
C PRO A 113 -9.09 1.00 14.13
N VAL A 114 -10.37 1.07 13.83
CA VAL A 114 -10.97 1.72 12.66
C VAL A 114 -12.10 2.62 13.12
N PRO A 115 -12.46 3.69 12.40
CA PRO A 115 -13.58 4.55 12.78
C PRO A 115 -14.89 3.77 12.77
N ALA A 116 -15.81 4.09 13.68
CA ALA A 116 -17.16 3.53 13.67
C ALA A 116 -17.77 3.70 12.28
N SER A 117 -18.37 2.64 11.75
CA SER A 117 -18.90 2.63 10.39
C SER A 117 -20.09 1.69 10.24
N PHE A 118 -21.05 2.10 9.40
CA PHE A 118 -22.16 1.27 8.96
C PHE A 118 -21.98 0.94 7.47
N LEU A 119 -22.32 -0.28 7.10
CA LEU A 119 -22.28 -0.76 5.73
C LEU A 119 -23.68 -0.73 5.13
N VAL A 120 -23.82 -0.11 3.97
CA VAL A 120 -25.08 -0.02 3.22
C VAL A 120 -24.85 -0.61 1.84
N LYS A 121 -25.64 -1.61 1.47
CA LYS A 121 -25.55 -2.21 0.14
C LYS A 121 -26.25 -1.33 -0.90
N ARG A 122 -25.74 -1.34 -2.13
CA ARG A 122 -26.32 -0.53 -3.21
C ARG A 122 -27.82 -0.75 -3.40
N HIS A 123 -28.30 -1.98 -3.33
CA HIS A 123 -29.72 -2.30 -3.53
C HIS A 123 -30.63 -1.85 -2.36
N GLU A 124 -30.05 -1.43 -1.23
CA GLU A 124 -30.76 -0.92 -0.06
C GLU A 124 -30.92 0.60 -0.08
N LEU A 125 -30.19 1.34 -0.96
CA LEU A 125 -30.05 2.79 -0.92
C LEU A 125 -31.40 3.54 -0.94
N ASP A 126 -32.38 3.06 -1.71
CA ASP A 126 -33.67 3.75 -1.84
C ASP A 126 -34.50 3.68 -0.55
N SER A 127 -34.44 2.54 0.15
CA SER A 127 -35.17 2.30 1.38
C SER A 127 -34.37 2.63 2.66
N PHE A 128 -33.06 2.79 2.53
CA PHE A 128 -32.17 3.04 3.68
C PHE A 128 -32.46 4.40 4.33
N ARG A 129 -32.48 4.40 5.65
CA ARG A 129 -32.60 5.62 6.47
C ARG A 129 -31.54 5.64 7.55
N ILE A 130 -30.87 6.78 7.69
CA ILE A 130 -29.89 6.99 8.75
C ILE A 130 -30.66 7.32 10.03
N THR A 131 -30.62 6.39 11.00
CA THR A 131 -31.32 6.57 12.27
C THR A 131 -30.57 7.53 13.20
N ASP A 132 -31.25 8.00 14.23
CA ASP A 132 -30.63 8.89 15.23
C ASP A 132 -29.53 8.16 16.02
N GLU A 133 -29.66 6.84 16.25
CA GLU A 133 -28.62 6.02 16.85
C GLU A 133 -27.36 5.95 15.96
N MET A 134 -27.55 5.79 14.65
CA MET A 134 -26.43 5.80 13.70
C MET A 134 -25.74 7.17 13.70
N LYS A 135 -26.50 8.26 13.68
CA LYS A 135 -25.95 9.63 13.76
C LYS A 135 -25.21 9.86 15.07
N ALA A 136 -25.73 9.33 16.19
CA ALA A 136 -25.03 9.43 17.48
C ALA A 136 -23.70 8.71 17.49
N GLU A 137 -23.57 7.57 16.76
CA GLU A 137 -22.33 6.79 16.70
C GLU A 137 -21.29 7.37 15.74
N VAL A 138 -21.69 7.73 14.51
CA VAL A 138 -20.73 8.25 13.49
C VAL A 138 -20.55 9.76 13.56
N GLY A 139 -21.48 10.49 14.17
CA GLY A 139 -21.53 11.95 14.19
C GLY A 139 -22.11 12.53 12.90
N VAL A 140 -22.33 13.86 12.90
CA VAL A 140 -22.71 14.66 11.73
C VAL A 140 -21.81 15.90 11.73
N PRO A 141 -21.11 16.22 10.62
CA PRO A 141 -21.01 15.45 9.40
C PRO A 141 -20.26 14.12 9.57
N PHE A 142 -20.56 13.15 8.71
CA PHE A 142 -19.86 11.87 8.59
C PHE A 142 -19.16 11.77 7.23
N VAL A 143 -18.49 10.65 6.97
CA VAL A 143 -17.85 10.36 5.69
C VAL A 143 -18.61 9.23 4.99
N VAL A 144 -18.87 9.37 3.70
CA VAL A 144 -19.33 8.28 2.85
C VAL A 144 -18.20 7.81 1.97
N LYS A 145 -17.97 6.49 1.92
CA LYS A 145 -16.93 5.87 1.09
C LYS A 145 -17.48 4.68 0.33
N PRO A 146 -17.26 4.59 -0.99
CA PRO A 146 -17.49 3.35 -1.73
C PRO A 146 -16.58 2.23 -1.21
N ALA A 147 -17.10 1.00 -1.16
CA ALA A 147 -16.31 -0.17 -0.77
C ALA A 147 -15.32 -0.60 -1.85
N TRP A 148 -15.63 -0.34 -3.11
CA TRP A 148 -14.76 -0.49 -4.26
C TRP A 148 -14.35 0.88 -4.80
N GLY A 149 -13.09 1.01 -5.16
CA GLY A 149 -12.52 2.21 -5.78
C GLY A 149 -11.29 2.73 -5.03
N ASP A 150 -10.56 3.58 -5.73
CA ASP A 150 -9.33 4.23 -5.31
C ASP A 150 -9.41 5.76 -5.56
N SER A 151 -8.33 6.46 -5.34
CA SER A 151 -8.14 7.88 -5.68
C SER A 151 -9.25 8.81 -5.15
N GLY A 152 -10.00 8.36 -4.13
CA GLY A 152 -11.08 9.16 -3.52
C GLY A 152 -12.35 9.30 -4.38
N VAL A 153 -12.46 8.59 -5.50
CA VAL A 153 -13.66 8.66 -6.34
C VAL A 153 -14.90 8.21 -5.55
N GLY A 154 -15.92 9.04 -5.52
CA GLY A 154 -17.16 8.81 -4.78
C GLY A 154 -17.04 8.98 -3.26
N VAL A 155 -15.91 9.42 -2.72
CA VAL A 155 -15.77 9.74 -1.29
C VAL A 155 -16.35 11.12 -1.01
N ILE A 156 -17.29 11.18 -0.04
CA ILE A 156 -17.87 12.44 0.46
C ILE A 156 -17.43 12.62 1.90
N VAL A 157 -16.55 13.59 2.16
CA VAL A 157 -15.91 13.80 3.47
C VAL A 157 -16.76 14.57 4.48
N GLU A 158 -17.80 15.27 4.01
CA GLU A 158 -18.75 16.03 4.83
C GLU A 158 -20.18 15.71 4.37
N ALA A 159 -20.65 14.52 4.74
CA ALA A 159 -21.97 14.04 4.43
C ALA A 159 -22.91 14.27 5.63
N TYR A 160 -24.18 14.57 5.35
CA TYR A 160 -25.20 14.95 6.35
C TYR A 160 -26.46 14.08 6.25
N SER A 161 -26.68 13.44 5.10
CA SER A 161 -27.94 12.77 4.81
C SER A 161 -27.78 11.56 3.88
N GLU A 162 -28.90 10.88 3.61
CA GLU A 162 -28.98 9.80 2.62
C GLU A 162 -28.77 10.31 1.18
N ASP A 163 -28.98 11.60 0.92
CA ASP A 163 -28.74 12.16 -0.42
C ASP A 163 -27.26 12.15 -0.76
N ASP A 164 -26.38 12.44 0.21
CA ASP A 164 -24.94 12.33 0.04
C ASP A 164 -24.52 10.87 -0.23
N LEU A 165 -25.19 9.90 0.39
CA LEU A 165 -24.96 8.48 0.14
C LEU A 165 -25.36 8.10 -1.30
N ARG A 166 -26.48 8.63 -1.80
CA ARG A 166 -26.91 8.46 -3.22
C ARG A 166 -25.96 9.14 -4.19
N GLU A 167 -25.47 10.33 -3.87
CA GLU A 167 -24.46 11.04 -4.66
C GLU A 167 -23.17 10.20 -4.75
N SER A 168 -22.65 9.68 -3.64
CA SER A 168 -21.51 8.78 -3.62
C SER A 168 -21.75 7.57 -4.54
N ALA A 169 -22.97 7.02 -4.54
CA ALA A 169 -23.32 5.89 -5.36
C ALA A 169 -23.39 6.21 -6.86
N GLN A 170 -23.76 7.43 -7.23
CA GLN A 170 -23.71 7.89 -8.62
C GLN A 170 -22.27 8.07 -9.11
N LEU A 171 -21.39 8.61 -8.25
CA LEU A 171 -19.97 8.81 -8.56
C LEU A 171 -19.17 7.51 -8.63
N ALA A 172 -19.61 6.46 -7.91
CA ALA A 172 -18.96 5.14 -7.87
C ALA A 172 -19.92 4.02 -8.32
N PRO A 173 -20.29 3.96 -9.63
CA PRO A 173 -21.31 3.03 -10.13
C PRO A 173 -20.96 1.55 -9.94
N ASN A 174 -19.69 1.20 -9.86
CA ASN A 174 -19.21 -0.18 -9.70
C ASN A 174 -19.16 -0.65 -8.25
N SER A 175 -19.39 0.23 -7.27
CA SER A 175 -19.39 -0.18 -5.86
C SER A 175 -20.74 -0.81 -5.48
N ASP A 176 -20.70 -2.01 -4.91
CA ASP A 176 -21.86 -2.73 -4.44
C ASP A 176 -22.28 -2.39 -3.00
N THR A 177 -21.38 -1.73 -2.28
CA THR A 177 -21.49 -1.39 -0.85
C THR A 177 -20.86 -0.05 -0.57
N PHE A 178 -21.40 0.68 0.41
CA PHE A 178 -20.89 1.96 0.89
C PHE A 178 -20.69 1.92 2.40
N LEU A 179 -19.70 2.65 2.89
CA LEU A 179 -19.44 2.87 4.30
C LEU A 179 -19.92 4.27 4.69
N ILE A 180 -20.80 4.35 5.68
CA ILE A 180 -21.07 5.58 6.43
C ILE A 180 -20.14 5.54 7.63
N GLN A 181 -19.13 6.38 7.65
CA GLN A 181 -18.01 6.29 8.59
C GLN A 181 -17.90 7.55 9.42
N LYS A 182 -17.58 7.39 10.70
CA LYS A 182 -17.28 8.52 11.60
C LYS A 182 -16.19 9.39 11.02
N ARG A 183 -16.48 10.69 10.87
CA ARG A 183 -15.49 11.70 10.53
C ARG A 183 -14.61 11.97 11.74
N LEU A 184 -13.31 11.82 11.56
CA LEU A 184 -12.36 11.99 12.65
C LEU A 184 -11.82 13.42 12.68
N SER A 185 -11.94 14.06 13.83
CA SER A 185 -11.30 15.35 14.10
C SER A 185 -9.86 15.08 14.52
N THR A 186 -8.91 15.69 13.83
CA THR A 186 -7.48 15.52 14.09
C THR A 186 -6.92 16.74 14.83
N LYS A 187 -5.76 16.56 15.47
CA LYS A 187 -5.03 17.64 16.12
C LYS A 187 -3.71 17.92 15.41
N ARG A 188 -3.05 18.99 15.78
CA ARG A 188 -1.68 19.25 15.33
C ARG A 188 -0.68 18.60 16.28
N LEU A 189 0.35 17.98 15.71
CA LEU A 189 1.50 17.45 16.42
C LEU A 189 2.76 18.20 15.96
N GLY A 190 3.09 19.26 16.69
CA GLY A 190 4.08 20.23 16.23
C GLY A 190 3.57 20.98 15.00
N ASN A 191 4.33 20.94 13.91
CA ASN A 191 3.98 21.62 12.64
C ASN A 191 3.14 20.75 11.71
N HIS A 192 2.89 19.48 12.03
CA HIS A 192 2.13 18.54 11.21
C HIS A 192 0.71 18.34 11.71
N SER A 193 -0.22 18.05 10.82
CA SER A 193 -1.50 17.44 11.18
C SER A 193 -1.22 16.00 11.69
N SER A 194 -2.11 15.46 12.52
CA SER A 194 -1.93 14.08 13.01
C SER A 194 -2.41 13.03 12.02
N TRP A 195 -2.07 13.22 10.74
CA TRP A 195 -2.28 12.27 9.66
C TRP A 195 -0.96 11.64 9.24
N PHE A 196 -1.03 10.36 8.91
CA PHE A 196 0.13 9.56 8.55
C PHE A 196 -0.22 8.67 7.37
N ARG A 197 0.69 8.54 6.42
CA ARG A 197 0.72 7.42 5.50
C ARG A 197 1.85 6.50 5.93
N ALA A 198 1.51 5.28 6.31
CA ALA A 198 2.47 4.29 6.78
C ALA A 198 2.60 3.17 5.76
N PHE A 199 3.83 2.89 5.35
CA PHE A 199 4.16 1.80 4.45
C PHE A 199 4.44 0.54 5.27
N HIS A 200 3.91 -0.60 4.84
CA HIS A 200 4.33 -1.92 5.26
C HIS A 200 5.04 -2.58 4.11
N ILE A 201 6.32 -2.91 4.29
CA ILE A 201 7.13 -3.54 3.26
C ILE A 201 7.87 -4.72 3.90
N CYS A 202 7.48 -5.94 3.54
CA CYS A 202 8.13 -7.19 3.96
C CYS A 202 8.40 -7.32 5.47
N GLY A 203 7.47 -6.79 6.29
CA GLY A 203 7.56 -6.84 7.76
C GLY A 203 8.02 -5.54 8.42
N GLU A 204 8.62 -4.63 7.66
CA GLU A 204 8.99 -3.31 8.17
C GLU A 204 7.85 -2.30 8.02
N VAL A 205 7.76 -1.37 8.97
CA VAL A 205 6.76 -0.30 8.98
C VAL A 205 7.47 1.04 8.93
N ILE A 206 7.22 1.80 7.86
CA ILE A 206 7.84 3.11 7.61
C ILE A 206 6.75 4.18 7.67
N PRO A 207 6.58 4.89 8.78
CA PRO A 207 5.59 5.95 8.89
C PRO A 207 6.11 7.26 8.29
N CYS A 208 5.25 7.92 7.51
CA CYS A 208 5.43 9.28 7.06
C CYS A 208 4.31 10.16 7.61
N TRP A 209 4.62 11.41 7.98
CA TRP A 209 3.60 12.45 8.05
C TRP A 209 3.01 12.60 6.66
N TRP A 210 1.71 12.80 6.59
CA TRP A 210 1.02 12.98 5.33
C TRP A 210 -0.09 14.00 5.47
N ASP A 211 -0.21 14.86 4.50
CA ASP A 211 -1.29 15.83 4.46
C ASP A 211 -2.35 15.38 3.43
N PRO A 212 -3.59 15.09 3.86
CA PRO A 212 -4.62 14.58 2.96
C PRO A 212 -5.13 15.62 1.96
N VAL A 213 -4.74 16.89 2.08
CA VAL A 213 -5.15 17.98 1.18
C VAL A 213 -4.07 18.28 0.15
N SER A 214 -2.83 18.50 0.62
CA SER A 214 -1.69 18.78 -0.29
C SER A 214 -1.03 17.51 -0.84
N HIS A 215 -1.30 16.35 -0.22
CA HIS A 215 -0.67 15.05 -0.50
C HIS A 215 0.85 15.05 -0.26
N GLU A 216 1.34 15.96 0.56
CA GLU A 216 2.76 16.03 0.90
C GLU A 216 3.15 15.01 1.98
N TYR A 217 4.31 14.39 1.75
CA TYR A 217 4.92 13.46 2.70
C TYR A 217 6.11 14.09 3.42
N HIS A 218 6.29 13.74 4.70
CA HIS A 218 7.53 13.99 5.42
C HIS A 218 7.89 12.77 6.26
N LEU A 219 9.16 12.36 6.24
CA LEU A 219 9.60 11.21 7.03
C LEU A 219 9.38 11.48 8.54
N VAL A 220 8.78 10.50 9.23
CA VAL A 220 8.69 10.52 10.70
C VAL A 220 10.04 10.12 11.28
N ARG A 221 10.68 11.05 11.98
CA ARG A 221 11.99 10.82 12.60
C ARG A 221 11.86 10.09 13.94
N PRO A 222 12.85 9.30 14.37
CA PRO A 222 12.82 8.54 15.63
C PRO A 222 12.51 9.39 16.87
N ALA A 223 13.06 10.60 16.94
CA ALA A 223 12.76 11.54 18.03
C ALA A 223 11.29 11.94 18.07
N GLN A 224 10.64 12.07 16.91
CA GLN A 224 9.20 12.36 16.79
C GLN A 224 8.35 11.17 17.22
N VAL A 225 8.77 9.92 16.89
CA VAL A 225 8.08 8.70 17.36
C VAL A 225 7.99 8.70 18.88
N LYS A 226 9.09 8.99 19.57
CA LYS A 226 9.13 9.07 21.05
C LYS A 226 8.33 10.26 21.56
N ARG A 227 8.57 11.46 21.00
CA ARG A 227 7.94 12.72 21.44
C ARG A 227 6.42 12.67 21.35
N PHE A 228 5.88 12.17 20.23
CA PHE A 228 4.45 12.15 19.95
C PHE A 228 3.78 10.80 20.23
N LYS A 229 4.53 9.85 20.82
CA LYS A 229 4.03 8.51 21.19
C LYS A 229 3.39 7.76 20.01
N LEU A 230 4.06 7.75 18.85
CA LEU A 230 3.56 7.19 17.59
C LEU A 230 3.62 5.65 17.51
N GLY A 231 4.00 4.96 18.58
CA GLY A 231 4.02 3.48 18.63
C GLY A 231 2.72 2.78 18.20
N PRO A 232 1.52 3.35 18.41
CA PRO A 232 0.28 2.77 17.90
C PRO A 232 0.26 2.58 16.38
N ILE A 233 0.90 3.44 15.60
CA ILE A 233 0.98 3.31 14.14
C ILE A 233 1.58 1.95 13.76
N GLN A 234 2.73 1.60 14.34
CA GLN A 234 3.36 0.31 14.06
C GLN A 234 2.48 -0.88 14.44
N ARG A 235 1.76 -0.80 15.58
CA ARG A 235 0.86 -1.87 16.02
C ARG A 235 -0.31 -2.07 15.06
N ILE A 236 -0.92 -0.96 14.61
CA ILE A 236 -2.03 -0.99 13.65
C ILE A 236 -1.56 -1.58 12.33
N VAL A 237 -0.48 -1.06 11.75
CA VAL A 237 0.04 -1.51 10.45
C VAL A 237 0.44 -2.98 10.48
N ARG A 238 1.16 -3.43 11.51
CA ARG A 238 1.49 -4.85 11.70
C ARG A 238 0.24 -5.72 11.92
N GLY A 239 -0.78 -5.18 12.59
CA GLY A 239 -2.08 -5.83 12.71
C GLY A 239 -2.75 -6.04 11.36
N ILE A 240 -2.80 -5.00 10.52
CA ILE A 240 -3.31 -5.05 9.15
C ILE A 240 -2.51 -6.08 8.33
N ALA A 241 -1.18 -6.02 8.35
CA ALA A 241 -0.31 -6.96 7.64
C ALA A 241 -0.57 -8.41 8.02
N ARG A 242 -0.74 -8.68 9.32
CA ARG A 242 -1.02 -10.03 9.83
C ARG A 242 -2.34 -10.59 9.31
N VAL A 243 -3.41 -9.78 9.24
CA VAL A 243 -4.74 -10.25 8.82
C VAL A 243 -4.90 -10.26 7.30
N SER A 244 -4.25 -9.32 6.60
CA SER A 244 -4.23 -9.26 5.13
C SER A 244 -3.29 -10.27 4.51
N LYS A 245 -2.19 -10.62 5.20
CA LYS A 245 -1.06 -11.40 4.70
C LYS A 245 -0.28 -10.72 3.56
N MET A 246 -0.53 -9.45 3.30
CA MET A 246 0.19 -8.70 2.28
C MET A 246 1.61 -8.37 2.72
N LYS A 247 2.53 -8.41 1.77
CA LYS A 247 3.94 -8.04 1.96
C LYS A 247 4.22 -6.57 1.68
N LYS A 248 3.44 -5.97 0.79
CA LYS A 248 3.60 -4.61 0.33
C LYS A 248 2.26 -3.87 0.34
N PHE A 249 2.13 -2.80 1.11
CA PHE A 249 1.00 -1.87 1.06
C PHE A 249 1.33 -0.57 1.78
N SER A 250 0.55 0.48 1.54
CA SER A 250 0.45 1.62 2.43
C SER A 250 -0.95 1.74 3.01
N CYS A 251 -1.07 2.39 4.16
CA CYS A 251 -2.35 2.70 4.78
C CYS A 251 -2.34 4.11 5.36
N GLU A 252 -3.53 4.70 5.48
CA GLU A 252 -3.69 5.98 6.12
C GLU A 252 -4.13 5.80 7.58
N ILE A 253 -3.41 6.47 8.46
CA ILE A 253 -3.67 6.47 9.88
C ILE A 253 -3.80 7.90 10.36
N CYS A 254 -4.79 8.18 11.19
CA CYS A 254 -4.84 9.47 11.88
C CYS A 254 -4.95 9.29 13.38
N GLN A 255 -4.48 10.30 14.12
CA GLN A 255 -4.74 10.41 15.55
C GLN A 255 -5.90 11.38 15.78
N HIS A 256 -6.99 10.88 16.31
CA HIS A 256 -8.15 11.67 16.71
C HIS A 256 -7.81 12.58 17.91
N VAL A 257 -8.61 13.62 18.12
CA VAL A 257 -8.40 14.61 19.23
C VAL A 257 -8.37 13.97 20.60
N ASP A 258 -9.04 12.83 20.82
CA ASP A 258 -8.99 12.05 22.06
C ASP A 258 -7.68 11.30 22.29
N GLY A 259 -6.78 11.30 21.29
CA GLY A 259 -5.49 10.63 21.34
C GLY A 259 -5.48 9.22 20.74
N THR A 260 -6.62 8.67 20.34
CA THR A 260 -6.72 7.35 19.72
C THR A 260 -6.28 7.40 18.26
N PHE A 261 -5.54 6.37 17.84
CA PHE A 261 -5.13 6.20 16.45
C PHE A 261 -6.09 5.25 15.73
N TYR A 262 -6.47 5.61 14.51
CA TYR A 262 -7.36 4.83 13.66
C TYR A 262 -6.76 4.64 12.27
N ALA A 263 -6.89 3.44 11.72
CA ALA A 263 -6.71 3.24 10.29
C ALA A 263 -7.95 3.78 9.56
N VAL A 264 -7.74 4.70 8.61
CA VAL A 264 -8.81 5.39 7.88
C VAL A 264 -8.97 4.83 6.48
N ASP A 265 -7.87 4.67 5.75
CA ASP A 265 -7.80 3.88 4.52
C ASP A 265 -6.84 2.71 4.77
N TYR A 266 -7.38 1.50 4.64
CA TYR A 266 -6.77 0.32 5.26
C TYR A 266 -5.61 -0.26 4.47
N ILE A 267 -5.79 -0.36 3.15
CA ILE A 267 -4.81 -0.94 2.23
C ILE A 267 -4.85 -0.20 0.90
N ASN A 268 -3.74 0.41 0.56
CA ASN A 268 -3.37 0.73 -0.81
C ASN A 268 -2.32 -0.32 -1.23
N ALA A 269 -2.75 -1.29 -2.04
CA ALA A 269 -1.92 -2.42 -2.48
C ALA A 269 -0.77 -1.99 -3.41
N ASP A 270 -0.96 -0.86 -4.08
CA ASP A 270 0.06 -0.21 -4.90
C ASP A 270 0.47 1.12 -4.24
N PRO A 271 1.37 1.06 -3.23
CA PRO A 271 1.77 2.24 -2.49
C PRO A 271 2.56 3.20 -3.38
N ASP A 272 2.34 4.49 -3.17
CA ASP A 272 3.12 5.52 -3.86
C ASP A 272 4.62 5.34 -3.59
N MET A 273 5.40 5.16 -4.65
CA MET A 273 6.86 5.02 -4.62
C MET A 273 7.54 6.04 -5.56
N ASN A 274 6.83 7.12 -5.89
CA ASN A 274 7.37 8.21 -6.68
C ASN A 274 8.18 9.14 -5.78
N PRO A 275 9.50 9.32 -6.02
CA PRO A 275 10.34 10.11 -5.14
C PRO A 275 10.12 11.61 -5.33
N ARG A 276 10.29 12.37 -4.25
CA ARG A 276 10.15 13.83 -4.25
C ARG A 276 11.12 14.53 -5.19
N SER A 277 12.28 13.95 -5.48
CA SER A 277 13.22 14.50 -6.45
C SER A 277 12.67 14.56 -7.88
N PHE A 278 11.59 13.83 -8.18
CA PHE A 278 10.93 13.80 -9.49
C PHE A 278 9.51 14.37 -9.47
N TYR A 279 8.86 14.40 -8.30
CA TYR A 279 7.46 14.79 -8.14
C TYR A 279 7.30 15.68 -6.90
N ASP A 280 6.70 16.84 -7.03
CA ASP A 280 6.54 17.81 -5.94
C ASP A 280 5.87 17.21 -4.68
N ASN A 281 4.86 16.35 -4.89
CA ASN A 281 4.15 15.63 -3.82
C ASN A 281 4.72 14.24 -3.55
N GLY A 282 5.90 13.92 -4.09
CA GLY A 282 6.50 12.59 -3.99
C GLY A 282 6.89 12.21 -2.56
N VAL A 283 7.03 10.92 -2.38
CA VAL A 283 7.53 10.30 -1.14
C VAL A 283 9.01 10.71 -0.95
N PRO A 284 9.48 10.97 0.28
CA PRO A 284 10.89 11.27 0.50
C PRO A 284 11.80 10.23 -0.12
N ASP A 285 12.80 10.68 -0.88
CA ASP A 285 13.70 9.82 -1.65
C ASP A 285 14.34 8.70 -0.83
N GLU A 286 14.68 9.00 0.42
CA GLU A 286 15.22 8.03 1.36
C GLU A 286 14.25 6.89 1.67
N VAL A 287 12.96 7.22 1.75
CA VAL A 287 11.90 6.22 1.98
C VAL A 287 11.75 5.33 0.76
N VAL A 288 11.69 5.92 -0.44
CA VAL A 288 11.56 5.16 -1.68
C VAL A 288 12.74 4.21 -1.88
N ARG A 289 13.98 4.72 -1.68
CA ARG A 289 15.19 3.87 -1.76
C ARG A 289 15.14 2.71 -0.78
N HIS A 290 14.70 2.96 0.45
CA HIS A 290 14.58 1.91 1.46
C HIS A 290 13.50 0.88 1.09
N ILE A 291 12.36 1.31 0.55
CA ILE A 291 11.31 0.42 0.03
C ILE A 291 11.88 -0.48 -1.08
N VAL A 292 12.57 0.10 -2.07
CA VAL A 292 13.20 -0.66 -3.15
C VAL A 292 14.13 -1.74 -2.60
N TRP A 293 14.98 -1.34 -1.63
CA TRP A 293 15.93 -2.26 -1.02
C TRP A 293 15.24 -3.42 -0.29
N LEU A 294 14.21 -3.15 0.52
CA LEU A 294 13.45 -4.19 1.23
C LEU A 294 12.78 -5.17 0.25
N LEU A 295 12.21 -4.65 -0.84
CA LEU A 295 11.58 -5.48 -1.86
C LEU A 295 12.61 -6.31 -2.64
N PHE A 296 13.76 -5.72 -2.99
CA PHE A 296 14.87 -6.46 -3.59
C PHE A 296 15.34 -7.60 -2.70
N HIS A 297 15.49 -7.33 -1.41
CA HIS A 297 15.90 -8.31 -0.41
C HIS A 297 14.93 -9.51 -0.32
N GLU A 298 13.62 -9.23 -0.30
CA GLU A 298 12.62 -10.29 -0.32
C GLU A 298 12.65 -11.07 -1.64
N ALA A 299 12.87 -10.40 -2.78
CA ALA A 299 13.02 -11.09 -4.05
C ALA A 299 14.24 -12.02 -4.06
N MET A 300 15.39 -11.54 -3.55
CA MET A 300 16.60 -12.36 -3.41
C MET A 300 16.36 -13.62 -2.57
N ARG A 301 15.66 -13.47 -1.45
CA ARG A 301 15.29 -14.60 -0.59
C ARG A 301 14.42 -15.63 -1.33
N LEU A 302 13.52 -15.17 -2.20
CA LEU A 302 12.65 -16.02 -3.00
C LEU A 302 13.40 -16.69 -4.17
N VAL A 303 14.28 -15.95 -4.85
CA VAL A 303 15.09 -16.45 -5.98
C VAL A 303 16.08 -17.53 -5.49
N LYS A 304 16.72 -17.30 -4.36
CA LYS A 304 17.76 -18.19 -3.82
C LYS A 304 17.24 -19.30 -2.89
N LYS A 305 15.93 -19.38 -2.67
CA LYS A 305 15.28 -20.41 -1.88
C LYS A 305 15.56 -21.79 -2.49
N GLY A 306 16.46 -22.57 -1.85
CA GLY A 306 16.93 -23.87 -2.31
C GLY A 306 18.41 -23.91 -2.76
N GLN A 307 19.12 -22.78 -2.79
CA GLN A 307 20.54 -22.72 -3.16
C GLN A 307 21.49 -22.54 -1.96
N GLY A 308 20.99 -22.69 -0.70
CA GLY A 308 21.84 -22.57 0.49
C GLY A 308 22.31 -21.15 0.78
N PHE A 309 21.45 -20.18 0.54
CA PHE A 309 21.70 -18.79 0.87
C PHE A 309 21.64 -18.58 2.38
N PHE A 310 22.71 -18.09 2.97
CA PHE A 310 22.80 -17.77 4.39
C PHE A 310 22.54 -16.25 4.59
N ASP A 311 21.91 -15.89 5.73
CA ASP A 311 21.67 -14.50 6.13
C ASP A 311 22.98 -13.69 6.26
N GLU A 312 24.15 -14.32 6.32
CA GLU A 312 25.47 -13.67 6.34
C GLU A 312 25.80 -12.94 5.05
N ASP A 313 25.37 -13.44 3.87
CA ASP A 313 25.53 -12.75 2.57
C ASP A 313 24.70 -11.46 2.50
N LEU A 314 23.71 -11.34 3.39
CA LEU A 314 22.83 -10.19 3.50
C LEU A 314 23.40 -9.10 4.41
N ASN A 315 24.23 -9.48 5.39
CA ASN A 315 24.89 -8.53 6.30
C ASN A 315 25.92 -7.66 5.55
N GLU A 316 26.61 -8.20 4.53
CA GLU A 316 27.47 -7.39 3.65
C GLU A 316 26.66 -6.41 2.78
N ALA A 317 25.41 -6.76 2.42
CA ALA A 317 24.50 -5.85 1.72
C ALA A 317 23.85 -4.83 2.69
N GLU A 318 23.68 -5.16 3.98
CA GLU A 318 23.28 -4.22 5.03
C GLU A 318 24.33 -3.12 5.25
N GLU A 319 25.61 -3.37 5.05
CA GLU A 319 26.61 -2.31 5.08
C GLU A 319 26.40 -1.28 3.97
N GLY A 320 25.88 -1.67 2.82
CA GLY A 320 25.45 -0.77 1.75
C GLY A 320 24.10 -0.06 2.05
N ALA A 321 23.19 -0.69 2.78
CA ALA A 321 21.89 -0.14 3.19
C ALA A 321 21.96 0.65 4.50
N ASN A 322 23.01 0.49 5.28
CA ASN A 322 23.30 1.19 6.52
C ASN A 322 23.45 2.71 6.36
N TRP A 323 23.33 3.22 5.11
CA TRP A 323 23.39 4.66 4.87
C TRP A 323 22.21 5.42 5.53
N ILE A 324 21.04 4.80 5.72
CA ILE A 324 19.95 5.40 6.52
C ILE A 324 20.38 5.44 7.99
N GLU A 325 20.95 4.36 8.50
CA GLU A 325 21.44 4.27 9.88
C GLU A 325 22.69 5.14 10.06
N GLN A 326 23.65 5.15 9.14
CA GLN A 326 24.84 6.00 9.18
C GLN A 326 24.50 7.49 9.02
N ARG A 327 23.61 7.89 8.13
CA ARG A 327 23.10 9.28 8.09
C ARG A 327 22.25 9.63 9.28
N ARG A 328 21.56 8.66 9.87
CA ARG A 328 20.86 8.81 11.14
C ARG A 328 21.83 9.13 12.27
N ILE A 329 23.00 8.49 12.31
CA ILE A 329 24.10 8.72 13.25
C ILE A 329 24.80 10.05 12.94
N GLU A 330 25.17 10.32 11.70
CA GLU A 330 25.81 11.58 11.28
C GLU A 330 24.95 12.83 11.50
N GLN A 331 23.62 12.72 11.35
CA GLN A 331 22.72 13.84 11.67
C GLN A 331 22.53 14.02 13.18
N LEU A 332 22.66 12.96 13.97
CA LEU A 332 22.65 13.06 15.44
C LEU A 332 23.95 13.66 15.98
N GLU A 333 25.07 13.50 15.30
CA GLU A 333 26.37 14.06 15.67
C GLU A 333 26.54 15.54 15.25
N ARG A 334 25.84 15.99 14.19
CA ARG A 334 25.85 17.41 13.76
C ARG A 334 24.89 18.32 14.56
N VAL A 335 24.14 17.76 15.51
CA VAL A 335 23.21 18.49 16.39
C VAL A 335 23.76 18.56 17.83
N LYS A 336 24.99 18.11 18.04
CA LYS A 336 25.81 18.46 19.22
C LYS A 336 26.68 19.66 18.89
#